data_87989a30179bb5c703993f729c2badf9
#
_entry.id   87989a30179bb5c703993f729c2badf9
#
_cell.length_a   1.000
_cell.length_b   1.000
_cell.length_c   1.000
_cell.angle_alpha   90.00
_cell.angle_beta   90.00
_cell.angle_gamma   90.00
#
_symmetry.space_group_name_H-M   'P 1'
#
loop_
_entity.id
_entity.type
_entity.pdbx_description
1 polymer ?
#
loop_
_entity_poly.entity_id
_entity_poly.type
_entity_poly.pdbx_seq_one_letter_code
_entity_poly.pdbx_strand_id
1 'polypeptide(L)'
;MSDSKELVVVDGGMGSIVACAAARARTLSMGSDGHGPTPVWLDRGRLLSDAPGFDRLFESLAVETLEQHPDPDLDRRDDQPASLTLLTATLGAADHGIAHVVWPIHAGVDGRPSEMDLELAARHVDTALLVTRLVALDSERHRCASIRVDTPYADFSDRQLAELALDLGTPFRMAPWWNDSSSEEYRRWRGVFEAIGCVAAG
;
A
#
# COMPACT_ATOMS: atom_id res chain seq x y z
N MET A 1 -2.59 -26.58 -2.15
CA MET A 1 -3.01 -25.20 -2.48
C MET A 1 -1.75 -24.37 -2.30
N SER A 2 -1.26 -23.74 -3.36
CA SER A 2 -0.03 -22.92 -3.28
C SER A 2 -0.38 -21.67 -2.45
N ASP A 3 0.32 -21.50 -1.32
CA ASP A 3 0.27 -20.27 -0.53
C ASP A 3 0.78 -19.12 -1.40
N SER A 4 -0.13 -18.44 -2.08
CA SER A 4 0.23 -17.33 -2.96
C SER A 4 0.61 -16.13 -2.08
N LYS A 5 1.91 -15.89 -1.95
CA LYS A 5 2.40 -14.63 -1.39
C LYS A 5 1.74 -13.47 -2.13
N GLU A 6 1.35 -12.46 -1.41
CA GLU A 6 0.89 -11.19 -1.99
C GLU A 6 1.99 -10.13 -1.83
N LEU A 7 2.14 -9.27 -2.82
CA LEU A 7 3.01 -8.09 -2.77
C LEU A 7 2.16 -6.86 -2.45
N VAL A 8 2.55 -6.06 -1.47
CA VAL A 8 1.90 -4.78 -1.19
C VAL A 8 2.75 -3.64 -1.73
N VAL A 9 2.13 -2.74 -2.53
CA VAL A 9 2.78 -1.49 -2.95
C VAL A 9 2.69 -0.49 -1.81
N VAL A 10 3.81 0.06 -1.36
CA VAL A 10 3.90 0.93 -0.19
C VAL A 10 4.40 2.31 -0.60
N ASP A 11 3.54 3.31 -0.42
CA ASP A 11 3.82 4.74 -0.61
C ASP A 11 4.00 5.50 0.71
N GLY A 12 3.86 4.81 1.85
CA GLY A 12 3.97 5.38 3.19
C GLY A 12 2.69 6.04 3.71
N GLY A 13 1.65 6.17 2.90
CA GLY A 13 0.34 6.67 3.31
C GLY A 13 -0.48 5.67 4.13
N MET A 14 -1.62 6.12 4.67
CA MET A 14 -2.50 5.30 5.51
C MET A 14 -2.93 4.01 4.82
N GLY A 15 -3.29 4.07 3.52
CA GLY A 15 -3.73 2.90 2.76
C GLY A 15 -2.70 1.78 2.75
N SER A 16 -1.42 2.11 2.53
CA SER A 16 -0.35 1.13 2.49
C SER A 16 -0.06 0.51 3.87
N ILE A 17 -0.17 1.30 4.94
CA ILE A 17 -0.01 0.82 6.32
C ILE A 17 -1.14 -0.16 6.68
N VAL A 18 -2.39 0.18 6.32
CA VAL A 18 -3.57 -0.67 6.51
C VAL A 18 -3.43 -1.97 5.70
N ALA A 19 -2.97 -1.91 4.45
CA ALA A 19 -2.79 -3.10 3.62
C ALA A 19 -1.75 -4.06 4.19
N CYS A 20 -0.63 -3.54 4.68
CA CYS A 20 0.38 -4.36 5.36
C CYS A 20 -0.16 -5.01 6.65
N ALA A 21 -0.94 -4.27 7.45
CA ALA A 21 -1.59 -4.81 8.65
C ALA A 21 -2.61 -5.91 8.30
N ALA A 22 -3.41 -5.70 7.24
CA ALA A 22 -4.36 -6.69 6.75
C ALA A 22 -3.68 -7.96 6.23
N ALA A 23 -2.59 -7.82 5.48
CA ALA A 23 -1.76 -8.93 5.02
C ALA A 23 -1.23 -9.76 6.20
N ARG A 24 -0.67 -9.09 7.19
CA ARG A 24 -0.20 -9.73 8.43
C ARG A 24 -1.32 -10.47 9.17
N ALA A 25 -2.51 -9.84 9.31
CA ALA A 25 -3.65 -10.47 9.97
C ALA A 25 -4.10 -11.74 9.25
N ARG A 26 -4.11 -11.74 7.91
CA ARG A 26 -4.41 -12.95 7.11
C ARG A 26 -3.38 -14.05 7.35
N THR A 27 -2.11 -13.73 7.34
CA THR A 27 -1.02 -14.69 7.60
C THR A 27 -1.19 -15.35 8.98
N LEU A 28 -1.46 -14.56 10.02
CA LEU A 28 -1.67 -15.07 11.38
C LEU A 28 -2.93 -15.94 11.49
N SER A 29 -4.01 -15.60 10.79
CA SER A 29 -5.27 -16.35 10.83
C SER A 29 -5.20 -17.73 10.16
N MET A 30 -4.31 -17.89 9.19
CA MET A 30 -4.11 -19.17 8.49
C MET A 30 -3.32 -20.21 9.29
N GLY A 31 -2.83 -19.87 10.48
CA GLY A 31 -2.20 -20.82 11.42
C GLY A 31 -0.91 -21.45 10.90
N SER A 32 -0.26 -20.80 9.95
CA SER A 32 0.94 -21.35 9.35
C SER A 32 2.21 -20.83 10.04
N ASP A 33 2.83 -21.70 10.80
CA ASP A 33 4.14 -21.47 11.47
C ASP A 33 5.31 -21.23 10.48
N GLY A 34 5.02 -20.98 9.20
CA GLY A 34 6.01 -20.92 8.14
C GLY A 34 5.89 -19.79 7.13
N HIS A 35 4.99 -18.83 7.34
CA HIS A 35 4.90 -17.68 6.43
C HIS A 35 5.96 -16.66 6.82
N GLY A 36 6.85 -16.39 5.89
CA GLY A 36 7.80 -15.29 5.98
C GLY A 36 7.08 -13.92 6.01
N PRO A 37 7.83 -12.85 6.15
CA PRO A 37 7.30 -11.50 6.12
C PRO A 37 6.54 -11.23 4.82
N THR A 38 5.58 -10.29 4.87
CA THR A 38 4.84 -9.84 3.69
C THR A 38 5.80 -9.09 2.76
N PRO A 39 5.96 -9.52 1.49
CA PRO A 39 6.78 -8.77 0.55
C PRO A 39 6.16 -7.42 0.22
N VAL A 40 6.95 -6.36 0.21
CA VAL A 40 6.52 -5.02 -0.14
C VAL A 40 7.37 -4.44 -1.26
N TRP A 41 6.73 -3.63 -2.11
CA TRP A 41 7.38 -2.79 -3.10
C TRP A 41 7.31 -1.34 -2.64
N LEU A 42 8.46 -0.72 -2.43
CA LEU A 42 8.50 0.68 -1.99
C LEU A 42 8.34 1.62 -3.17
N ASP A 43 7.34 2.49 -3.11
CA ASP A 43 7.24 3.64 -4.00
C ASP A 43 8.19 4.74 -3.51
N ARG A 44 9.45 4.68 -3.94
CA ARG A 44 10.50 5.59 -3.47
C ARG A 44 10.27 7.03 -3.90
N GLY A 45 9.49 7.28 -4.95
CA GLY A 45 9.13 8.62 -5.38
C GLY A 45 8.10 9.29 -4.46
N ARG A 46 7.32 8.51 -3.72
CA ARG A 46 6.30 8.99 -2.77
C ARG A 46 6.65 8.72 -1.31
N LEU A 47 7.39 7.68 -1.05
CA LEU A 47 7.97 7.49 0.26
C LEU A 47 8.83 8.72 0.55
N LEU A 48 8.50 9.40 1.61
CA LEU A 48 9.41 10.32 2.27
C LEU A 48 10.63 9.51 2.73
N SER A 49 11.43 9.05 1.77
CA SER A 49 12.38 7.94 1.85
C SER A 49 13.52 8.17 2.82
N ASP A 50 13.68 9.40 3.27
CA ASP A 50 14.71 9.78 4.24
C ASP A 50 14.13 10.03 5.64
N ALA A 51 12.83 9.76 5.89
CA ALA A 51 12.27 9.95 7.21
C ALA A 51 12.65 8.76 8.12
N PRO A 52 13.53 8.96 9.10
CA PRO A 52 13.84 7.92 10.08
C PRO A 52 12.55 7.57 10.83
N GLY A 53 12.08 6.34 10.71
CA GLY A 53 10.89 5.88 11.42
C GLY A 53 10.07 4.84 10.67
N PHE A 54 10.19 4.74 9.35
CA PHE A 54 9.53 3.66 8.61
C PHE A 54 10.10 2.29 8.97
N ASP A 55 11.38 2.17 9.29
CA ASP A 55 11.99 0.89 9.66
C ASP A 55 11.26 0.22 10.83
N ARG A 56 10.98 0.98 11.89
CA ARG A 56 10.24 0.47 13.05
C ARG A 56 8.80 0.09 12.72
N LEU A 57 8.16 0.88 11.87
CA LEU A 57 6.81 0.60 11.40
C LEU A 57 6.81 -0.70 10.59
N PHE A 58 7.73 -0.87 9.65
CA PHE A 58 7.86 -2.06 8.83
C PHE A 58 8.22 -3.29 9.66
N GLU A 59 9.11 -3.17 10.63
CA GLU A 59 9.40 -4.24 11.58
C GLU A 59 8.13 -4.65 12.36
N SER A 60 7.35 -3.69 12.85
CA SER A 60 6.11 -3.97 13.57
C SER A 60 5.04 -4.64 12.68
N LEU A 61 5.05 -4.38 11.38
CA LEU A 61 4.13 -4.96 10.40
C LEU A 61 4.65 -6.28 9.81
N ALA A 62 5.86 -6.71 10.16
CA ALA A 62 6.52 -7.89 9.62
C ALA A 62 6.53 -7.89 8.07
N VAL A 63 7.02 -6.80 7.47
CA VAL A 63 7.18 -6.67 6.03
C VAL A 63 8.63 -6.81 5.61
N GLU A 64 8.85 -7.26 4.38
CA GLU A 64 10.16 -7.42 3.76
C GLU A 64 10.18 -6.70 2.41
N THR A 65 11.13 -5.80 2.22
CA THR A 65 11.27 -5.12 0.94
C THR A 65 11.81 -6.07 -0.10
N LEU A 66 11.12 -6.21 -1.23
CA LEU A 66 11.70 -6.86 -2.40
C LEU A 66 12.85 -6.00 -2.93
N GLU A 67 13.95 -6.66 -3.25
CA GLU A 67 15.05 -6.00 -3.94
C GLU A 67 14.56 -5.47 -5.29
N GLN A 68 14.52 -4.17 -5.40
CA GLN A 68 14.30 -3.48 -6.65
C GLN A 68 15.61 -3.51 -7.41
N HIS A 69 15.62 -3.98 -8.66
CA HIS A 69 16.76 -3.71 -9.53
C HIS A 69 16.83 -2.19 -9.71
N PRO A 70 17.87 -1.55 -9.20
CA PRO A 70 17.98 -0.11 -9.32
C PRO A 70 18.22 0.24 -10.78
N ASP A 71 17.21 0.78 -11.46
CA ASP A 71 17.48 1.69 -12.56
C ASP A 71 17.72 3.06 -11.91
N PRO A 72 18.98 3.50 -11.79
CA PRO A 72 19.30 4.73 -11.08
C PRO A 72 18.69 5.98 -11.74
N ASP A 73 18.25 5.88 -12.99
CA ASP A 73 17.62 6.98 -13.72
C ASP A 73 16.10 7.04 -13.49
N LEU A 74 15.48 5.94 -13.12
CA LEU A 74 14.07 5.88 -12.72
C LEU A 74 13.87 6.28 -11.25
N ASP A 75 14.80 5.98 -10.38
CA ASP A 75 14.70 6.20 -8.92
C ASP A 75 14.78 7.70 -8.50
N ARG A 76 15.08 8.63 -9.44
CA ARG A 76 15.34 10.05 -9.11
C ARG A 76 14.23 11.02 -9.49
N ARG A 77 13.09 10.56 -9.95
CA ARG A 77 12.01 11.47 -10.35
C ARG A 77 10.96 11.54 -9.26
N ASP A 78 10.97 12.63 -8.51
CA ASP A 78 9.92 13.00 -7.53
C ASP A 78 8.51 13.08 -8.17
N ASP A 79 8.44 13.05 -9.50
CA ASP A 79 7.21 13.19 -10.31
C ASP A 79 6.80 11.88 -10.99
N GLN A 80 7.23 10.71 -10.53
CA GLN A 80 6.81 9.46 -11.18
C GLN A 80 5.29 9.27 -11.07
N PRO A 81 4.59 9.03 -12.20
CA PRO A 81 3.16 8.73 -12.12
C PRO A 81 2.94 7.40 -11.39
N ALA A 82 1.92 7.37 -10.52
CA ALA A 82 1.58 6.17 -9.73
C ALA A 82 1.36 4.90 -10.59
N SER A 83 0.95 5.08 -11.85
CA SER A 83 0.83 3.99 -12.81
C SER A 83 2.16 3.33 -13.18
N LEU A 84 3.25 4.10 -13.22
CA LEU A 84 4.57 3.56 -13.51
C LEU A 84 5.11 2.77 -12.32
N THR A 85 4.94 3.28 -11.10
CA THR A 85 5.28 2.54 -9.88
C THR A 85 4.50 1.23 -9.81
N LEU A 86 3.18 1.27 -10.09
CA LEU A 86 2.36 0.07 -10.11
C LEU A 86 2.83 -0.93 -11.18
N LEU A 87 3.18 -0.47 -12.37
CA LEU A 87 3.68 -1.32 -13.44
C LEU A 87 4.99 -1.99 -13.03
N THR A 88 5.96 -1.23 -12.49
CA THR A 88 7.26 -1.79 -12.07
C THR A 88 7.11 -2.75 -10.91
N ALA A 89 6.26 -2.45 -9.92
CA ALA A 89 5.93 -3.35 -8.82
C ALA A 89 5.31 -4.67 -9.32
N THR A 90 4.40 -4.57 -10.31
CA THR A 90 3.72 -5.74 -10.87
C THR A 90 4.67 -6.62 -11.68
N LEU A 91 5.57 -6.02 -12.46
CA LEU A 91 6.64 -6.76 -13.16
C LEU A 91 7.58 -7.43 -12.17
N GLY A 92 8.03 -6.71 -11.15
CA GLY A 92 8.86 -7.28 -10.08
C GLY A 92 8.17 -8.45 -9.36
N ALA A 93 6.88 -8.34 -9.05
CA ALA A 93 6.09 -9.43 -8.48
C ALA A 93 6.09 -10.66 -9.40
N ALA A 94 5.86 -10.46 -10.70
CA ALA A 94 5.85 -11.52 -11.70
C ALA A 94 7.21 -12.25 -11.79
N ASP A 95 8.32 -11.53 -11.74
CA ASP A 95 9.67 -12.08 -11.75
C ASP A 95 9.99 -12.92 -10.49
N HIS A 96 9.40 -12.55 -9.36
CA HIS A 96 9.52 -13.30 -8.10
C HIS A 96 8.48 -14.42 -7.95
N GLY A 97 7.63 -14.63 -8.96
CA GLY A 97 6.59 -15.64 -8.92
C GLY A 97 5.41 -15.30 -7.99
N ILE A 98 5.22 -14.03 -7.68
CA ILE A 98 4.12 -13.52 -6.87
C ILE A 98 2.95 -13.19 -7.81
N ALA A 99 1.82 -13.87 -7.63
CA ALA A 99 0.67 -13.76 -8.52
C ALA A 99 -0.30 -12.63 -8.11
N HIS A 100 -0.14 -12.07 -6.93
CA HIS A 100 -1.09 -11.14 -6.35
C HIS A 100 -0.41 -9.86 -5.88
N VAL A 101 -0.81 -8.72 -6.44
CA VAL A 101 -0.31 -7.39 -6.07
C VAL A 101 -1.46 -6.58 -5.47
N VAL A 102 -1.26 -6.03 -4.29
CA VAL A 102 -2.19 -5.13 -3.62
C VAL A 102 -1.72 -3.70 -3.82
N TRP A 103 -2.53 -2.91 -4.50
CA TRP A 103 -2.33 -1.47 -4.65
C TRP A 103 -3.30 -0.72 -3.73
N PRO A 104 -2.86 -0.25 -2.56
CA PRO A 104 -3.73 0.18 -1.46
C PRO A 104 -4.14 1.66 -1.55
N ILE A 105 -4.47 2.11 -2.75
CA ILE A 105 -4.98 3.45 -2.99
C ILE A 105 -6.43 3.57 -2.56
N HIS A 106 -6.85 4.78 -2.22
CA HIS A 106 -8.23 5.10 -1.89
C HIS A 106 -8.63 6.46 -2.48
N ALA A 107 -9.92 6.71 -2.58
CA ALA A 107 -10.48 7.90 -3.21
C ALA A 107 -11.14 8.85 -2.19
N GLY A 108 -10.72 8.84 -0.93
CA GLY A 108 -11.22 9.74 0.09
C GLY A 108 -10.93 11.21 -0.24
N VAL A 109 -11.88 12.09 0.07
CA VAL A 109 -11.78 13.53 -0.19
C VAL A 109 -11.27 14.25 1.04
N ASP A 110 -10.13 14.96 0.90
CA ASP A 110 -9.54 15.71 2.00
C ASP A 110 -10.53 16.75 2.58
N GLY A 111 -10.56 16.84 3.90
CA GLY A 111 -11.50 17.70 4.64
C GLY A 111 -12.95 17.21 4.65
N ARG A 112 -13.25 16.08 4.01
CA ARG A 112 -14.59 15.46 3.96
C ARG A 112 -14.54 13.97 4.26
N PRO A 113 -14.33 13.57 5.51
CA PRO A 113 -13.98 12.19 5.88
C PRO A 113 -14.93 11.10 5.38
N SER A 114 -16.21 11.43 5.18
CA SER A 114 -17.23 10.47 4.73
C SER A 114 -17.50 10.50 3.23
N GLU A 115 -16.81 11.38 2.49
CA GLU A 115 -16.99 11.51 1.04
C GLU A 115 -15.89 10.76 0.28
N MET A 116 -16.22 10.41 -0.94
CA MET A 116 -15.35 9.69 -1.86
C MET A 116 -15.47 10.30 -3.26
N ASP A 117 -14.34 10.42 -3.95
CA ASP A 117 -14.28 10.82 -5.36
C ASP A 117 -14.46 9.57 -6.24
N LEU A 118 -15.68 9.40 -6.78
CA LEU A 118 -16.01 8.25 -7.62
C LEU A 118 -15.22 8.21 -8.94
N GLU A 119 -14.89 9.38 -9.51
CA GLU A 119 -14.10 9.44 -10.73
C GLU A 119 -12.67 8.99 -10.48
N LEU A 120 -12.08 9.42 -9.36
CA LEU A 120 -10.77 8.97 -8.93
C LEU A 120 -10.76 7.47 -8.63
N ALA A 121 -11.77 6.95 -7.92
CA ALA A 121 -11.92 5.53 -7.64
C ALA A 121 -11.97 4.70 -8.94
N ALA A 122 -12.80 5.10 -9.91
CA ALA A 122 -12.89 4.43 -11.21
C ALA A 122 -11.55 4.45 -11.96
N ARG A 123 -10.87 5.59 -11.98
CA ARG A 123 -9.56 5.75 -12.62
C ARG A 123 -8.51 4.82 -12.01
N HIS A 124 -8.52 4.65 -10.69
CA HIS A 124 -7.62 3.72 -10.00
C HIS A 124 -7.86 2.27 -10.42
N VAL A 125 -9.13 1.84 -10.43
CA VAL A 125 -9.51 0.48 -10.85
C VAL A 125 -9.13 0.24 -12.29
N ASP A 126 -9.40 1.18 -13.19
CA ASP A 126 -9.02 1.08 -14.61
C ASP A 126 -7.50 0.96 -14.79
N THR A 127 -6.73 1.75 -14.02
CA THR A 127 -5.26 1.68 -14.04
C THR A 127 -4.78 0.30 -13.62
N ALA A 128 -5.32 -0.27 -12.55
CA ALA A 128 -4.96 -1.61 -12.07
C ALA A 128 -5.28 -2.70 -13.11
N LEU A 129 -6.43 -2.60 -13.75
CA LEU A 129 -6.84 -3.51 -14.81
C LEU A 129 -5.92 -3.43 -16.05
N LEU A 130 -5.55 -2.20 -16.45
CA LEU A 130 -4.65 -2.00 -17.60
C LEU A 130 -3.25 -2.54 -17.31
N VAL A 131 -2.70 -2.29 -16.11
CA VAL A 131 -1.41 -2.83 -15.70
C VAL A 131 -1.44 -4.36 -15.64
N THR A 132 -2.48 -4.93 -15.04
CA THR A 132 -2.68 -6.39 -15.02
C THR A 132 -2.65 -6.99 -16.42
N ARG A 133 -3.38 -6.38 -17.37
CA ARG A 133 -3.41 -6.85 -18.76
C ARG A 133 -2.08 -6.69 -19.47
N LEU A 134 -1.40 -5.55 -19.24
CA LEU A 134 -0.11 -5.27 -19.85
C LEU A 134 0.94 -6.32 -19.45
N VAL A 135 1.05 -6.60 -18.15
CA VAL A 135 2.00 -7.59 -17.63
C VAL A 135 1.62 -9.01 -18.08
N ALA A 136 0.33 -9.32 -18.21
CA ALA A 136 -0.13 -10.61 -18.70
C ALA A 136 0.27 -10.90 -20.18
N LEU A 137 0.47 -9.85 -20.98
CA LEU A 137 0.96 -10.01 -22.38
C LEU A 137 2.41 -10.50 -22.43
N ASP A 138 3.21 -10.21 -21.42
CA ASP A 138 4.60 -10.62 -21.31
C ASP A 138 4.79 -11.87 -20.42
N SER A 139 3.69 -12.57 -20.10
CA SER A 139 3.67 -13.69 -19.14
C SER A 139 4.66 -14.82 -19.45
N GLU A 140 5.00 -15.04 -20.74
CA GLU A 140 5.99 -16.03 -21.15
C GLU A 140 7.41 -15.73 -20.63
N ARG A 141 7.69 -14.47 -20.26
CA ARG A 141 9.01 -14.02 -19.77
C ARG A 141 9.12 -14.07 -18.26
N HIS A 142 7.99 -14.21 -17.57
CA HIS A 142 7.92 -14.13 -16.11
C HIS A 142 7.70 -15.51 -15.47
N ARG A 143 8.06 -15.63 -14.20
CA ARG A 143 7.83 -16.86 -13.42
C ARG A 143 6.37 -17.08 -13.07
N CYS A 144 5.55 -16.04 -13.18
CA CYS A 144 4.12 -16.09 -12.88
C CYS A 144 3.30 -15.95 -14.18
N ALA A 145 2.55 -17.00 -14.53
CA ALA A 145 1.69 -17.01 -15.72
C ALA A 145 0.37 -16.23 -15.55
N SER A 146 0.00 -15.91 -14.32
CA SER A 146 -1.24 -15.19 -14.01
C SER A 146 -0.99 -14.25 -12.85
N ILE A 147 -0.95 -12.97 -13.14
CA ILE A 147 -0.81 -11.93 -12.14
C ILE A 147 -2.09 -11.12 -12.04
N ARG A 148 -2.43 -10.64 -10.85
CA ARG A 148 -3.57 -9.79 -10.59
C ARG A 148 -3.19 -8.63 -9.70
N VAL A 149 -3.68 -7.44 -10.05
CA VAL A 149 -3.60 -6.25 -9.19
C VAL A 149 -4.97 -6.01 -8.57
N ASP A 150 -5.01 -5.95 -7.25
CA ASP A 150 -6.21 -5.61 -6.48
C ASP A 150 -6.08 -4.21 -5.88
N THR A 151 -7.20 -3.51 -5.84
CA THR A 151 -7.36 -2.18 -5.26
C THR A 151 -8.43 -2.22 -4.16
N PRO A 152 -8.15 -2.88 -3.01
CA PRO A 152 -9.19 -3.22 -2.02
C PRO A 152 -9.82 -2.00 -1.35
N TYR A 153 -9.21 -0.83 -1.46
CA TYR A 153 -9.69 0.40 -0.82
C TYR A 153 -10.04 1.49 -1.83
N ALA A 154 -10.09 1.19 -3.13
CA ALA A 154 -10.33 2.19 -4.16
C ALA A 154 -11.64 2.96 -3.97
N ASP A 155 -12.65 2.32 -3.39
CA ASP A 155 -13.97 2.85 -3.07
C ASP A 155 -14.16 3.21 -1.59
N PHE A 156 -13.07 3.37 -0.83
CA PHE A 156 -13.13 3.78 0.56
C PHE A 156 -13.03 5.30 0.69
N SER A 157 -13.86 5.86 1.57
CA SER A 157 -13.66 7.19 2.12
C SER A 157 -12.55 7.16 3.20
N ASP A 158 -12.03 8.33 3.56
CA ASP A 158 -11.04 8.44 4.64
C ASP A 158 -11.55 7.85 5.96
N ARG A 159 -12.85 8.07 6.26
CA ARG A 159 -13.50 7.52 7.44
C ARG A 159 -13.47 5.99 7.46
N GLN A 160 -13.87 5.36 6.37
CA GLN A 160 -13.89 3.89 6.27
C GLN A 160 -12.48 3.30 6.42
N LEU A 161 -11.49 3.96 5.81
CA LEU A 161 -10.10 3.52 5.94
C LEU A 161 -9.56 3.69 7.37
N ALA A 162 -9.92 4.78 8.06
CA ALA A 162 -9.56 4.99 9.47
C ALA A 162 -10.26 3.99 10.40
N GLU A 163 -11.54 3.68 10.19
CA GLU A 163 -12.26 2.66 10.94
C GLU A 163 -11.60 1.28 10.76
N LEU A 164 -11.26 0.92 9.52
CA LEU A 164 -10.52 -0.32 9.23
C LEU A 164 -9.14 -0.35 9.90
N ALA A 165 -8.42 0.78 9.91
CA ALA A 165 -7.13 0.88 10.59
C ALA A 165 -7.25 0.60 12.10
N LEU A 166 -8.32 1.05 12.74
CA LEU A 166 -8.61 0.79 14.16
C LEU A 166 -8.98 -0.67 14.39
N ASP A 167 -9.83 -1.24 13.56
CA ASP A 167 -10.28 -2.63 13.67
C ASP A 167 -9.12 -3.63 13.54
N LEU A 168 -8.16 -3.32 12.67
CA LEU A 168 -6.95 -4.11 12.47
C LEU A 168 -5.87 -3.86 13.54
N GLY A 169 -6.05 -2.87 14.42
CA GLY A 169 -5.02 -2.46 15.38
C GLY A 169 -3.76 -1.93 14.68
N THR A 170 -3.92 -1.27 13.55
CA THR A 170 -2.83 -0.79 12.71
C THR A 170 -1.93 0.19 13.46
N PRO A 171 -0.59 0.05 13.43
CA PRO A 171 0.34 0.90 14.17
C PRO A 171 0.63 2.23 13.47
N PHE A 172 -0.38 2.89 12.86
CA PHE A 172 -0.22 4.12 12.08
C PHE A 172 0.41 5.29 12.87
N ARG A 173 0.30 5.27 14.21
CA ARG A 173 0.97 6.27 15.08
C ARG A 173 2.49 6.19 15.04
N MET A 174 3.04 5.10 14.53
CA MET A 174 4.48 4.94 14.30
C MET A 174 4.93 5.52 12.95
N ALA A 175 3.99 5.89 12.08
CA ALA A 175 4.32 6.51 10.80
C ALA A 175 5.03 7.86 11.02
N PRO A 176 6.10 8.16 10.25
CA PRO A 176 6.85 9.40 10.40
C PRO A 176 5.98 10.66 10.34
N TRP A 177 5.01 10.68 9.40
CA TRP A 177 4.10 11.81 9.24
C TRP A 177 3.16 12.01 10.43
N TRP A 178 2.89 10.99 11.26
CA TRP A 178 2.06 11.13 12.45
C TRP A 178 2.71 11.99 13.54
N ASN A 179 4.02 12.05 13.55
CA ASN A 179 4.80 12.85 14.51
C ASN A 179 5.21 14.22 13.96
N ASP A 180 4.85 14.53 12.71
CA ASP A 180 5.11 15.81 12.06
C ASP A 180 3.82 16.59 11.88
N SER A 181 3.54 17.50 12.82
CA SER A 181 2.33 18.35 12.78
C SER A 181 2.28 19.32 11.59
N SER A 182 3.38 19.53 10.88
CA SER A 182 3.44 20.34 9.66
C SER A 182 3.03 19.54 8.43
N SER A 183 3.07 18.22 8.50
CA SER A 183 2.70 17.31 7.42
C SER A 183 1.23 17.46 7.05
N GLU A 184 0.95 17.42 5.75
CA GLU A 184 -0.41 17.40 5.22
C GLU A 184 -1.13 16.11 5.61
N GLU A 185 -0.46 14.97 5.54
CA GLU A 185 -0.95 13.67 5.98
C GLU A 185 -1.36 13.68 7.46
N TYR A 186 -0.53 14.25 8.35
CA TYR A 186 -0.89 14.40 9.76
C TYR A 186 -2.20 15.16 9.94
N ARG A 187 -2.33 16.33 9.30
CA ARG A 187 -3.51 17.18 9.42
C ARG A 187 -4.76 16.48 8.92
N ARG A 188 -4.67 15.81 7.77
CA ARG A 188 -5.76 15.02 7.17
C ARG A 188 -6.23 13.93 8.13
N TRP A 189 -5.34 13.02 8.50
CA TRP A 189 -5.73 11.85 9.28
C TRP A 189 -6.09 12.18 10.73
N ARG A 190 -5.46 13.17 11.34
CA ARG A 190 -5.87 13.65 12.65
C ARG A 190 -7.32 14.13 12.64
N GLY A 191 -7.70 14.95 11.65
CA GLY A 191 -9.08 15.41 11.49
C GLY A 191 -10.08 14.27 11.32
N VAL A 192 -9.70 13.23 10.56
CA VAL A 192 -10.51 12.03 10.38
C VAL A 192 -10.72 11.28 11.70
N PHE A 193 -9.64 11.02 12.45
CA PHE A 193 -9.72 10.30 13.74
C PHE A 193 -10.48 11.12 14.81
N GLU A 194 -10.38 12.43 14.81
CA GLU A 194 -11.20 13.29 15.65
C GLU A 194 -12.69 13.20 15.29
N ALA A 195 -13.04 13.18 13.99
CA ALA A 195 -14.40 13.07 13.51
C ALA A 195 -15.09 11.74 13.85
N ILE A 196 -14.32 10.64 13.98
CA ILE A 196 -14.85 9.33 14.41
C ILE A 196 -14.79 9.12 15.93
N GLY A 197 -14.46 10.18 16.69
CA GLY A 197 -14.41 10.12 18.16
C GLY A 197 -13.18 9.41 18.72
N CYS A 198 -12.20 9.08 17.90
CA CYS A 198 -10.94 8.49 18.32
C CYS A 198 -9.95 9.61 18.68
N VAL A 199 -10.15 10.24 19.84
CA VAL A 199 -9.23 11.29 20.33
C VAL A 199 -7.87 10.65 20.53
N ALA A 200 -6.86 11.14 19.80
CA ALA A 200 -5.48 10.81 20.11
C ALA A 200 -5.20 11.30 21.54
N ALA A 201 -5.05 10.35 22.47
CA ALA A 201 -4.49 10.68 23.77
C ALA A 201 -3.10 11.29 23.52
N GLY A 202 -2.99 12.59 23.81
CA GLY A 202 -1.77 13.38 23.70
C GLY A 202 -0.68 12.91 24.64
#